data_23898ab2d45fda6a1ff8944967960129
#
_entry.id   23898ab2d45fda6a1ff8944967960129
#
_cell.length_a   1.000
_cell.length_b   1.000
_cell.length_c   1.000
_cell.angle_alpha   90.00
_cell.angle_beta   90.00
_cell.angle_gamma   90.00
#
_symmetry.space_group_name_H-M   'P 1'
#
loop_
_entity.id
_entity.type
_entity.pdbx_description
1 polymer ?
#
loop_
_entity_poly.entity_id
_entity_poly.type
_entity_poly.pdbx_seq_one_letter_code
_entity_poly.pdbx_strand_id
1 'polypeptide(L)'
;MRDFLFSDIAAIHGFANVPDDPDLAIAAGTRLCEELLEPLQDAFGRIAIRSAYRSPEVNGFGSQAMRDNKKGYNCASNEANRAAHIWDQRDAEGRMGATACIVVPSFWDRFQAPGDWQRLAWWIHDHLPYSEMFFFPTYWAFNLSWREEPVRRIDSYVEPKGCLTKPGLPNHQGSHEPLWRGILP
;
A
#
# COMPACT_ATOMS: atom_id res chain seq x y z
N MET A 1 -8.86 0.54 14.02
CA MET A 1 -7.82 -0.36 14.58
C MET A 1 -8.01 -1.81 14.16
N ARG A 2 -9.18 -2.45 14.37
CA ARG A 2 -9.38 -3.88 14.04
C ARG A 2 -8.98 -4.26 12.62
N ASP A 3 -9.40 -3.49 11.61
CA ASP A 3 -9.14 -3.79 10.20
C ASP A 3 -7.65 -3.70 9.85
N PHE A 4 -6.89 -2.86 10.55
CA PHE A 4 -5.44 -2.74 10.35
C PHE A 4 -4.65 -3.92 10.93
N LEU A 5 -5.17 -4.58 11.97
CA LEU A 5 -4.53 -5.73 12.60
C LEU A 5 -5.06 -7.07 12.06
N PHE A 6 -6.05 -7.06 11.16
CA PHE A 6 -6.54 -8.29 10.57
C PHE A 6 -5.55 -8.81 9.52
N SER A 7 -5.25 -10.11 9.60
CA SER A 7 -4.42 -10.82 8.64
C SER A 7 -4.99 -12.20 8.35
N ASP A 8 -5.29 -12.50 7.09
CA ASP A 8 -5.73 -13.84 6.66
C ASP A 8 -4.71 -14.92 7.06
N ILE A 9 -3.41 -14.62 6.94
CA ILE A 9 -2.34 -15.54 7.31
C ILE A 9 -2.45 -15.86 8.82
N ALA A 10 -2.57 -14.84 9.65
CA ALA A 10 -2.70 -15.01 11.08
C ALA A 10 -3.97 -15.81 11.45
N ALA A 11 -5.11 -15.48 10.83
CA ALA A 11 -6.38 -16.14 11.09
C ALA A 11 -6.37 -17.63 10.68
N ILE A 12 -5.79 -17.95 9.51
CA ILE A 12 -5.74 -19.34 9.01
C ILE A 12 -4.76 -20.21 9.82
N HIS A 13 -3.64 -19.64 10.24
CA HIS A 13 -2.56 -20.41 10.87
C HIS A 13 -2.49 -20.25 12.39
N GLY A 14 -3.40 -19.47 13.01
CA GLY A 14 -3.48 -19.28 14.45
C GLY A 14 -2.36 -18.43 15.04
N PHE A 15 -1.75 -17.54 14.25
CA PHE A 15 -0.74 -16.62 14.76
C PHE A 15 -1.37 -15.41 15.43
N ALA A 16 -0.68 -14.87 16.44
CA ALA A 16 -0.96 -13.53 16.94
C ALA A 16 -0.41 -12.47 15.98
N ASN A 17 -1.25 -11.52 15.56
CA ASN A 17 -0.82 -10.40 14.73
C ASN A 17 -0.83 -9.11 15.56
N VAL A 18 0.04 -9.06 16.56
CA VAL A 18 0.16 -7.98 17.54
C VAL A 18 1.54 -7.36 17.42
N PRO A 19 1.67 -6.02 17.43
CA PRO A 19 2.97 -5.36 17.42
C PRO A 19 3.81 -5.66 18.67
N ASP A 20 5.11 -5.92 18.47
CA ASP A 20 6.08 -6.01 19.55
C ASP A 20 6.40 -4.62 20.14
N ASP A 21 6.40 -3.58 19.27
CA ASP A 21 6.48 -2.17 19.65
C ASP A 21 5.19 -1.44 19.24
N PRO A 22 4.16 -1.44 20.11
CA PRO A 22 2.87 -0.82 19.81
C PRO A 22 2.97 0.70 19.62
N ASP A 23 3.87 1.38 20.31
CA ASP A 23 4.00 2.84 20.20
C ASP A 23 4.54 3.23 18.81
N LEU A 24 5.53 2.50 18.31
CA LEU A 24 6.05 2.71 16.96
C LEU A 24 5.00 2.37 15.90
N ALA A 25 4.28 1.25 16.07
CA ALA A 25 3.23 0.85 15.12
C ALA A 25 2.08 1.87 15.08
N ILE A 26 1.67 2.42 16.24
CA ILE A 26 0.67 3.47 16.33
C ILE A 26 1.16 4.75 15.66
N ALA A 27 2.39 5.18 15.94
CA ALA A 27 2.96 6.37 15.34
C ALA A 27 3.00 6.29 13.80
N ALA A 28 3.53 5.18 13.25
CA ALA A 28 3.59 4.97 11.81
C ALA A 28 2.19 4.85 11.17
N GLY A 29 1.28 4.09 11.82
CA GLY A 29 -0.10 3.92 11.37
C GLY A 29 -0.90 5.23 11.39
N THR A 30 -0.69 6.10 12.38
CA THR A 30 -1.32 7.42 12.45
C THR A 30 -0.92 8.27 11.25
N ARG A 31 0.37 8.32 10.93
CA ARG A 31 0.85 9.06 9.76
C ARG A 31 0.28 8.51 8.44
N LEU A 32 0.22 7.19 8.29
CA LEU A 32 -0.41 6.56 7.12
C LEU A 32 -1.89 6.98 7.00
N CYS A 33 -2.64 6.99 8.12
CA CYS A 33 -4.04 7.39 8.12
C CYS A 33 -4.20 8.87 7.77
N GLU A 34 -3.59 9.75 8.53
CA GLU A 34 -3.79 11.20 8.43
C GLU A 34 -3.27 11.80 7.12
N GLU A 35 -2.15 11.27 6.59
CA GLU A 35 -1.53 11.84 5.40
C GLU A 35 -1.97 11.18 4.09
N LEU A 36 -2.45 9.92 4.13
CA LEU A 36 -2.79 9.20 2.92
C LEU A 36 -4.22 8.66 2.89
N LEU A 37 -4.63 7.87 3.91
CA LEU A 37 -5.90 7.15 3.83
C LEU A 37 -7.12 8.06 4.03
N GLU A 38 -7.07 8.98 4.98
CA GLU A 38 -8.15 9.93 5.25
C GLU A 38 -8.34 10.91 4.09
N PRO A 39 -7.30 11.58 3.55
CA PRO A 39 -7.46 12.41 2.37
C PRO A 39 -7.95 11.66 1.13
N LEU A 40 -7.51 10.40 0.95
CA LEU A 40 -8.02 9.56 -0.13
C LEU A 40 -9.50 9.23 0.07
N GLN A 41 -9.91 8.91 1.29
CA GLN A 41 -11.30 8.66 1.65
C GLN A 41 -12.18 9.91 1.51
N ASP A 42 -11.67 11.06 1.87
CA ASP A 42 -12.37 12.34 1.70
C ASP A 42 -12.66 12.62 0.22
N ALA A 43 -11.71 12.28 -0.66
CA ALA A 43 -11.84 12.51 -2.09
C ALA A 43 -12.75 11.48 -2.80
N PHE A 44 -12.65 10.20 -2.42
CA PHE A 44 -13.30 9.10 -3.15
C PHE A 44 -14.40 8.38 -2.38
N GLY A 45 -14.67 8.77 -1.14
CA GLY A 45 -15.56 8.05 -0.24
C GLY A 45 -14.86 6.82 0.36
N ARG A 46 -15.66 5.92 0.92
CA ARG A 46 -15.15 4.77 1.69
C ARG A 46 -14.12 3.95 0.92
N ILE A 47 -12.97 3.73 1.54
CA ILE A 47 -11.96 2.78 1.10
C ILE A 47 -12.12 1.44 1.83
N ALA A 48 -11.68 0.34 1.22
CA ALA A 48 -11.66 -0.99 1.82
C ALA A 48 -10.22 -1.42 2.10
N ILE A 49 -9.90 -1.70 3.37
CA ILE A 49 -8.60 -2.22 3.77
C ILE A 49 -8.61 -3.74 3.57
N ARG A 50 -7.68 -4.25 2.79
CA ARG A 50 -7.51 -5.68 2.53
C ARG A 50 -6.47 -6.33 3.44
N SER A 51 -5.38 -5.64 3.69
CA SER A 51 -4.37 -5.99 4.67
C SER A 51 -3.55 -4.77 5.03
N ALA A 52 -3.01 -4.72 6.23
CA ALA A 52 -2.19 -3.62 6.66
C ALA A 52 -1.01 -4.11 7.49
N TYR A 53 -1.04 -3.96 8.82
CA TYR A 53 0.02 -4.44 9.69
C TYR A 53 0.18 -5.97 9.63
N ARG A 54 1.41 -6.42 9.63
CA ARG A 54 1.81 -7.81 9.84
C ARG A 54 2.93 -7.88 10.87
N SER A 55 2.77 -8.72 11.89
CA SER A 55 3.88 -9.02 12.80
C SER A 55 5.03 -9.68 12.04
N PRO A 56 6.27 -9.62 12.55
CA PRO A 56 7.41 -10.30 11.93
C PRO A 56 7.18 -11.80 11.74
N GLU A 57 6.48 -12.46 12.67
CA GLU A 57 6.12 -13.87 12.58
C GLU A 57 5.17 -14.14 11.41
N VAL A 58 4.08 -13.38 11.32
CA VAL A 58 3.08 -13.50 10.25
C VAL A 58 3.69 -13.23 8.89
N ASN A 59 4.50 -12.17 8.79
CA ASN A 59 5.16 -11.82 7.53
C ASN A 59 6.21 -12.86 7.12
N GLY A 60 7.01 -13.34 8.08
CA GLY A 60 8.03 -14.37 7.85
C GLY A 60 7.43 -15.68 7.35
N PHE A 61 6.30 -16.12 7.94
CA PHE A 61 5.56 -17.28 7.46
C PHE A 61 5.06 -17.08 6.03
N GLY A 62 4.41 -15.94 5.73
CA GLY A 62 3.93 -15.62 4.38
C GLY A 62 5.06 -15.55 3.35
N SER A 63 6.19 -14.97 3.73
CA SER A 63 7.39 -14.89 2.89
C SER A 63 7.99 -16.27 2.60
N GLN A 64 8.05 -17.16 3.62
CA GLN A 64 8.51 -18.54 3.41
C GLN A 64 7.55 -19.30 2.50
N ALA A 65 6.24 -19.20 2.73
CA ALA A 65 5.23 -19.84 1.90
C ALA A 65 5.31 -19.38 0.43
N MET A 66 5.60 -18.09 0.18
CA MET A 66 5.83 -17.58 -1.17
C MET A 66 7.09 -18.19 -1.81
N ARG A 67 8.20 -18.28 -1.08
CA ARG A 67 9.42 -18.94 -1.56
C ARG A 67 9.21 -20.42 -1.89
N ASP A 68 8.35 -21.09 -1.11
CA ASP A 68 7.94 -22.48 -1.33
C ASP A 68 6.90 -22.64 -2.46
N ASN A 69 6.62 -21.56 -3.21
CA ASN A 69 5.63 -21.50 -4.30
C ASN A 69 4.21 -21.89 -3.88
N LYS A 70 3.83 -21.69 -2.61
CA LYS A 70 2.45 -21.89 -2.17
C LYS A 70 1.55 -20.79 -2.71
N LYS A 71 0.44 -21.19 -3.33
CA LYS A 71 -0.52 -20.24 -3.92
C LYS A 71 -1.18 -19.37 -2.85
N GLY A 72 -1.43 -18.12 -3.19
CA GLY A 72 -2.14 -17.16 -2.32
C GLY A 72 -1.23 -16.34 -1.40
N TYR A 73 0.07 -16.60 -1.39
CA TYR A 73 1.03 -15.81 -0.62
C TYR A 73 1.80 -14.85 -1.53
N ASN A 74 1.88 -13.61 -1.10
CA ASN A 74 2.64 -12.54 -1.76
C ASN A 74 3.26 -11.63 -0.70
N CYS A 75 4.30 -12.13 -0.03
CA CYS A 75 4.98 -11.42 1.06
C CYS A 75 6.47 -11.36 0.77
N ALA A 76 7.01 -10.16 0.70
CA ALA A 76 8.46 -9.97 0.70
C ALA A 76 9.08 -10.42 2.05
N SER A 77 10.41 -10.48 2.12
CA SER A 77 11.10 -10.85 3.37
C SER A 77 10.82 -9.84 4.50
N ASN A 78 11.12 -10.22 5.75
CA ASN A 78 10.96 -9.31 6.88
C ASN A 78 11.82 -8.06 6.71
N GLU A 79 13.05 -8.20 6.23
CA GLU A 79 13.96 -7.08 5.99
C GLU A 79 13.37 -6.07 5.01
N ALA A 80 12.77 -6.55 3.92
CA ALA A 80 12.13 -5.70 2.92
C ALA A 80 10.79 -5.10 3.39
N ASN A 81 10.17 -5.70 4.42
CA ASN A 81 8.89 -5.24 4.97
C ASN A 81 9.01 -4.40 6.24
N ARG A 82 10.21 -4.17 6.77
CA ARG A 82 10.43 -3.18 7.85
C ARG A 82 10.01 -1.79 7.36
N ALA A 83 9.36 -1.05 8.23
CA ALA A 83 8.77 0.25 7.87
C ALA A 83 7.85 0.19 6.62
N ALA A 84 7.31 -0.99 6.30
CA ALA A 84 6.31 -1.24 5.27
C ALA A 84 5.10 -1.95 5.89
N HIS A 85 4.91 -3.27 5.71
CA HIS A 85 3.86 -3.99 6.42
C HIS A 85 4.22 -4.34 7.88
N ILE A 86 5.48 -4.33 8.26
CA ILE A 86 5.95 -4.48 9.64
C ILE A 86 6.16 -3.07 10.20
N TRP A 87 5.09 -2.47 10.76
CA TRP A 87 5.07 -1.07 11.19
C TRP A 87 5.85 -0.80 12.47
N ASP A 88 6.04 -1.84 13.28
CA ASP A 88 6.74 -1.84 14.56
C ASP A 88 8.24 -2.10 14.44
N GLN A 89 8.78 -2.05 13.22
CA GLN A 89 10.21 -2.13 12.95
C GLN A 89 10.64 -1.01 12.00
N ARG A 90 11.71 -0.31 12.38
CA ARG A 90 12.31 0.69 11.51
C ARG A 90 13.09 0.04 10.37
N ASP A 91 13.23 0.74 9.26
CA ASP A 91 14.08 0.31 8.15
C ASP A 91 15.59 0.30 8.52
N ALA A 92 16.45 -0.01 7.55
CA ALA A 92 17.90 -0.11 7.76
C ALA A 92 18.55 1.23 8.16
N GLU A 93 17.90 2.35 7.80
CA GLU A 93 18.33 3.71 8.12
C GLU A 93 17.71 4.25 9.42
N GLY A 94 16.92 3.43 10.13
CA GLY A 94 16.28 3.79 11.39
C GLY A 94 14.99 4.59 11.25
N ARG A 95 14.36 4.63 10.06
CA ARG A 95 13.16 5.39 9.76
C ARG A 95 11.92 4.53 9.96
N MET A 96 10.80 5.17 10.34
CA MET A 96 9.51 4.49 10.42
C MET A 96 8.73 4.60 9.11
N GLY A 97 7.78 3.69 8.94
CA GLY A 97 6.84 3.68 7.83
C GLY A 97 5.71 2.68 8.05
N ALA A 98 4.66 2.83 7.26
CA ALA A 98 3.49 1.97 7.29
C ALA A 98 2.90 1.81 5.89
N THR A 99 2.36 0.63 5.60
CA THR A 99 1.72 0.28 4.34
C THR A 99 0.37 -0.38 4.59
N ALA A 100 -0.65 0.01 3.84
CA ALA A 100 -1.90 -0.70 3.73
C ALA A 100 -2.17 -1.12 2.29
N CYS A 101 -2.64 -2.35 2.09
CA CYS A 101 -3.24 -2.79 0.84
C CYS A 101 -4.71 -2.43 0.87
N ILE A 102 -5.14 -1.60 -0.08
CA ILE A 102 -6.50 -1.04 -0.12
C ILE A 102 -7.16 -1.21 -1.48
N VAL A 103 -8.47 -1.06 -1.50
CA VAL A 103 -9.30 -0.85 -2.70
C VAL A 103 -10.07 0.45 -2.53
N VAL A 104 -10.29 1.17 -3.62
CA VAL A 104 -11.19 2.32 -3.72
C VAL A 104 -12.44 1.88 -4.50
N PRO A 105 -13.52 1.40 -3.81
CA PRO A 105 -14.67 0.81 -4.49
C PRO A 105 -15.37 1.76 -5.46
N SER A 106 -15.57 3.02 -5.06
CA SER A 106 -16.21 4.03 -5.91
C SER A 106 -15.46 4.30 -7.21
N PHE A 107 -14.14 4.14 -7.19
CA PHE A 107 -13.32 4.22 -8.40
C PHE A 107 -13.46 2.94 -9.24
N TRP A 108 -13.31 1.75 -8.61
CA TRP A 108 -13.43 0.47 -9.30
C TRP A 108 -14.79 0.30 -9.98
N ASP A 109 -15.88 0.68 -9.32
CA ASP A 109 -17.24 0.55 -9.86
C ASP A 109 -17.47 1.37 -11.14
N ARG A 110 -16.69 2.45 -11.34
CA ARG A 110 -16.83 3.38 -12.46
C ARG A 110 -15.82 3.17 -13.58
N PHE A 111 -14.63 2.68 -13.24
CA PHE A 111 -13.48 2.66 -14.13
C PHE A 111 -12.83 1.27 -14.11
N GLN A 112 -13.02 0.47 -15.18
CA GLN A 112 -12.51 -0.89 -15.30
C GLN A 112 -11.85 -1.15 -16.67
N ALA A 113 -11.71 -0.13 -17.52
CA ALA A 113 -11.03 -0.28 -18.80
C ALA A 113 -9.52 -0.48 -18.61
N PRO A 114 -8.85 -1.20 -19.52
CA PRO A 114 -7.40 -1.37 -19.46
C PRO A 114 -6.68 -0.03 -19.33
N GLY A 115 -5.86 0.12 -18.31
CA GLY A 115 -5.10 1.34 -18.03
C GLY A 115 -5.80 2.36 -17.13
N ASP A 116 -7.10 2.26 -16.86
CA ASP A 116 -7.80 3.22 -15.98
C ASP A 116 -7.21 3.30 -14.56
N TRP A 117 -6.60 2.20 -14.05
CA TRP A 117 -5.91 2.22 -12.76
C TRP A 117 -4.88 3.34 -12.65
N GLN A 118 -4.24 3.71 -13.76
CA GLN A 118 -3.24 4.78 -13.81
C GLN A 118 -3.84 6.15 -13.47
N ARG A 119 -5.14 6.37 -13.76
CA ARG A 119 -5.83 7.61 -13.43
C ARG A 119 -5.87 7.84 -11.92
N LEU A 120 -6.17 6.78 -11.15
CA LEU A 120 -6.13 6.83 -9.68
C LEU A 120 -4.70 7.03 -9.18
N ALA A 121 -3.74 6.30 -9.78
CA ALA A 121 -2.33 6.42 -9.42
C ALA A 121 -1.80 7.85 -9.63
N TRP A 122 -2.15 8.49 -10.75
CA TRP A 122 -1.75 9.86 -11.03
C TRP A 122 -2.44 10.89 -10.12
N TRP A 123 -3.71 10.68 -9.79
CA TRP A 123 -4.38 11.53 -8.81
C TRP A 123 -3.67 11.49 -7.45
N ILE A 124 -3.37 10.30 -6.96
CA ILE A 124 -2.63 10.11 -5.70
C ILE A 124 -1.24 10.75 -5.80
N HIS A 125 -0.57 10.61 -6.95
CA HIS A 125 0.75 11.19 -7.18
C HIS A 125 0.74 12.72 -7.06
N ASP A 126 -0.28 13.36 -7.60
CA ASP A 126 -0.39 14.83 -7.60
C ASP A 126 -0.84 15.39 -6.24
N HIS A 127 -1.57 14.62 -5.42
CA HIS A 127 -2.24 15.16 -4.24
C HIS A 127 -1.72 14.64 -2.90
N LEU A 128 -1.13 13.45 -2.84
CA LEU A 128 -0.76 12.81 -1.58
C LEU A 128 0.75 12.59 -1.45
N PRO A 129 1.32 12.72 -0.23
CA PRO A 129 2.75 12.54 0.02
C PRO A 129 3.13 11.05 0.19
N TYR A 130 2.64 10.18 -0.70
CA TYR A 130 2.93 8.75 -0.63
C TYR A 130 4.42 8.46 -0.84
N SER A 131 4.91 7.36 -0.28
CA SER A 131 6.24 6.83 -0.57
C SER A 131 6.22 5.88 -1.76
N GLU A 132 5.44 4.83 -1.68
CA GLU A 132 5.36 3.81 -2.73
C GLU A 132 3.90 3.41 -2.96
N MET A 133 3.59 3.10 -4.22
CA MET A 133 2.36 2.41 -4.60
C MET A 133 2.69 1.18 -5.42
N PHE A 134 1.94 0.09 -5.19
CA PHE A 134 2.04 -1.13 -5.97
C PHE A 134 0.66 -1.70 -6.27
N PHE A 135 0.26 -1.71 -7.55
CA PHE A 135 -1.08 -2.14 -7.97
C PHE A 135 -1.15 -3.62 -8.31
N PHE A 136 -2.26 -4.27 -7.92
CA PHE A 136 -2.57 -5.67 -8.14
C PHE A 136 -3.81 -5.86 -9.02
N PRO A 137 -3.90 -6.97 -9.82
CA PRO A 137 -5.00 -7.15 -10.78
C PRO A 137 -6.39 -7.23 -10.15
N THR A 138 -6.51 -7.82 -8.95
CA THR A 138 -7.82 -8.04 -8.30
C THR A 138 -8.37 -6.73 -7.75
N TYR A 139 -9.45 -6.21 -8.33
CA TYR A 139 -10.12 -4.93 -7.97
C TYR A 139 -9.19 -3.71 -8.00
N TRP A 140 -8.06 -3.82 -8.71
CA TRP A 140 -6.97 -2.85 -8.66
C TRP A 140 -6.60 -2.43 -7.24
N ALA A 141 -6.64 -3.44 -6.33
CA ALA A 141 -6.10 -3.25 -5.01
C ALA A 141 -4.64 -2.79 -5.11
N PHE A 142 -4.24 -1.94 -4.22
CA PHE A 142 -2.85 -1.48 -4.21
C PHE A 142 -2.32 -1.27 -2.81
N ASN A 143 -1.03 -1.53 -2.66
CA ASN A 143 -0.29 -1.08 -1.50
C ASN A 143 -0.11 0.43 -1.59
N LEU A 144 -0.45 1.13 -0.53
CA LEU A 144 -0.18 2.56 -0.36
C LEU A 144 0.69 2.71 0.88
N SER A 145 1.91 3.24 0.69
CA SER A 145 2.93 3.32 1.73
C SER A 145 3.23 4.76 2.10
N TRP A 146 3.27 5.01 3.40
CA TRP A 146 3.84 6.20 4.00
C TRP A 146 5.23 5.88 4.57
N ARG A 147 6.21 6.76 4.43
CA ARG A 147 7.54 6.68 5.05
C ARG A 147 8.02 8.09 5.43
N GLU A 148 8.85 8.19 6.46
CA GLU A 148 9.50 9.46 6.86
C GLU A 148 10.28 10.09 5.70
N GLU A 149 10.94 9.28 4.87
CA GLU A 149 11.53 9.73 3.60
C GLU A 149 10.86 9.00 2.44
N PRO A 150 9.99 9.68 1.68
CA PRO A 150 9.23 9.05 0.61
C PRO A 150 10.09 8.77 -0.64
N VAL A 151 9.96 7.56 -1.18
CA VAL A 151 10.63 7.11 -2.42
C VAL A 151 9.97 7.69 -3.67
N ARG A 152 8.67 7.99 -3.61
CA ARG A 152 7.84 8.53 -4.72
C ARG A 152 7.82 7.62 -5.95
N ARG A 153 7.60 6.32 -5.74
CA ARG A 153 7.60 5.32 -6.82
C ARG A 153 6.25 4.63 -6.95
N ILE A 154 5.84 4.35 -8.20
CA ILE A 154 4.62 3.61 -8.55
C ILE A 154 4.97 2.45 -9.46
N ASP A 155 4.61 1.24 -9.03
CA ASP A 155 4.76 0.01 -9.82
C ASP A 155 3.41 -0.72 -9.93
N SER A 156 3.30 -1.65 -10.89
CA SER A 156 2.06 -2.39 -11.13
C SER A 156 2.28 -3.79 -11.71
N TYR A 157 1.44 -4.73 -11.26
CA TYR A 157 1.18 -5.99 -11.96
C TYR A 157 -0.04 -5.90 -12.89
N VAL A 158 -0.81 -4.79 -12.84
CA VAL A 158 -1.90 -4.50 -13.78
C VAL A 158 -1.30 -3.97 -15.09
N GLU A 159 -1.85 -4.36 -16.23
CA GLU A 159 -1.40 -3.82 -17.52
C GLU A 159 -1.73 -2.32 -17.66
N PRO A 160 -0.78 -1.54 -18.18
CA PRO A 160 0.60 -1.88 -18.50
C PRO A 160 1.44 -2.11 -17.23
N LYS A 161 2.14 -3.26 -17.19
CA LYS A 161 2.94 -3.68 -16.02
C LYS A 161 4.25 -2.92 -15.92
N GLY A 162 4.80 -2.89 -14.71
CA GLY A 162 6.10 -2.34 -14.41
C GLY A 162 6.03 -0.99 -13.71
N CYS A 163 7.09 -0.20 -13.82
CA CYS A 163 7.19 1.09 -13.17
C CYS A 163 6.44 2.15 -13.98
N LEU A 164 5.39 2.74 -13.37
CA LEU A 164 4.65 3.87 -13.96
C LEU A 164 5.47 5.15 -13.87
N THR A 165 5.99 5.45 -12.68
CA THR A 165 6.87 6.59 -12.44
C THR A 165 7.75 6.42 -11.21
N LYS A 166 8.86 7.14 -11.20
CA LYS A 166 9.79 7.30 -10.08
C LYS A 166 10.65 8.55 -10.32
N PRO A 167 11.35 9.07 -9.30
CA PRO A 167 12.31 10.17 -9.48
C PRO A 167 13.29 9.89 -10.62
N GLY A 168 13.52 10.89 -11.46
CA GLY A 168 14.40 10.79 -12.63
C GLY A 168 13.71 10.37 -13.94
N LEU A 169 12.46 9.91 -13.92
CA LEU A 169 11.68 9.70 -15.13
C LEU A 169 11.06 11.03 -15.63
N PRO A 170 10.95 11.23 -16.96
CA PRO A 170 10.39 12.47 -17.54
C PRO A 170 8.95 12.76 -17.11
N ASN A 171 8.18 11.71 -16.79
CA ASN A 171 6.80 11.81 -16.36
C ASN A 171 6.63 11.93 -14.85
N HIS A 172 7.69 12.20 -14.09
CA HIS A 172 7.60 12.24 -12.62
C HIS A 172 7.21 13.62 -12.08
N GLN A 173 7.54 14.66 -12.82
CA GLN A 173 7.36 16.04 -12.38
C GLN A 173 6.19 16.72 -13.09
N GLY A 174 5.62 17.72 -12.44
CA GLY A 174 4.53 18.52 -12.99
C GLY A 174 3.15 18.00 -12.60
N SER A 175 2.12 18.58 -13.21
CA SER A 175 0.74 18.17 -12.99
C SER A 175 0.32 17.11 -14.00
N HIS A 176 -0.34 16.07 -13.52
CA HIS A 176 -0.91 14.99 -14.32
C HIS A 176 -2.43 15.13 -14.47
N GLU A 177 -2.98 16.31 -14.17
CA GLU A 177 -4.43 16.58 -14.23
C GLU A 177 -5.11 16.08 -15.50
N PRO A 178 -4.56 16.23 -16.71
CA PRO A 178 -5.19 15.71 -17.91
C PRO A 178 -5.41 14.19 -17.90
N LEU A 179 -4.60 13.43 -17.14
CA LEU A 179 -4.66 11.97 -17.05
C LEU A 179 -5.72 11.50 -16.05
N TRP A 180 -6.00 12.27 -14.99
CA TRP A 180 -6.94 11.89 -13.94
C TRP A 180 -8.22 12.74 -13.86
N ARG A 181 -8.35 13.78 -14.70
CA ARG A 181 -9.55 14.64 -14.69
C ARG A 181 -10.85 13.83 -14.80
N GLY A 182 -11.83 14.16 -13.95
CA GLY A 182 -13.17 13.55 -13.98
C GLY A 182 -13.26 12.19 -13.28
N ILE A 183 -12.27 11.79 -12.46
CA ILE A 183 -12.36 10.54 -11.69
C ILE A 183 -13.03 10.71 -10.32
N LEU A 184 -13.08 11.92 -9.78
CA LEU A 184 -13.77 12.18 -8.51
C LEU A 184 -15.27 11.89 -8.62
N PRO A 185 -15.92 11.41 -7.55
CA PRO A 185 -17.36 11.11 -7.53
C PRO A 185 -18.23 12.32 -7.85
#